data_8d54e5a3ed3edea0c8b9dd103179cf48
#
_entry.id   8d54e5a3ed3edea0c8b9dd103179cf48
#
_cell.length_a   1.000
_cell.length_b   1.000
_cell.length_c   1.000
_cell.angle_alpha   90.00
_cell.angle_beta   90.00
_cell.angle_gamma   90.00
#
_symmetry.space_group_name_H-M   'P 1'
#
loop_
_entity.id
_entity.type
_entity.pdbx_description
1 polymer ?
#
loop_
_entity_poly.entity_id
_entity_poly.type
_entity_poly.pdbx_seq_one_letter_code
_entity_poly.pdbx_strand_id
1 'polypeptide(L)'
;MNKICICGGGALGHVAAGYIAARSKAEVRVLTNHPERWSRSISVHTPEGESLIGSLSMISSSAKDVVTGADVLLFCLPGFLIKEELEKVKPFLGTDAYVGTVFSSTGFFFEALKILSPEQPLWGFQRVPFISRVVEYGHSANLLGYKSGFNITVEHVSDVEKSQFADWVADAFGRPVHLLRNYLEASLTNSNPILHTSRLYTLFSDWYEGVRYPSQFAFYDTWDVASAQRLIRMDKEFFDLLDVLPVTKGYLPTILDYYESHDAESLAVKLSSINAFHGLLAPMKAVDGGWIPDFSSRYFSEDFPYGLRYIHELGVEHGVDMPEISKVLSWGLSKTR
;
A
#
# COMPACT_ATOMS: atom_id res chain seq x y z
N MET A 1 20.64 -9.48 11.04
CA MET A 1 20.55 -8.10 10.53
C MET A 1 20.57 -7.15 11.71
N ASN A 2 21.53 -6.24 11.71
CA ASN A 2 21.83 -5.43 12.89
C ASN A 2 21.52 -3.94 12.72
N LYS A 3 21.40 -3.46 11.47
CA LYS A 3 21.16 -2.04 11.14
C LYS A 3 19.95 -1.92 10.23
N ILE A 4 18.93 -1.25 10.72
CA ILE A 4 17.63 -1.10 10.04
C ILE A 4 17.36 0.37 9.79
N CYS A 5 17.05 0.72 8.55
CA CYS A 5 16.64 2.06 8.16
C CYS A 5 15.13 2.08 7.88
N ILE A 6 14.38 2.89 8.62
CA ILE A 6 12.96 3.17 8.36
C ILE A 6 12.87 4.45 7.52
N CYS A 7 12.38 4.33 6.30
CA CYS A 7 12.20 5.44 5.37
C CYS A 7 10.76 5.94 5.45
N GLY A 8 10.55 7.11 6.05
CA GLY A 8 9.24 7.74 6.16
C GLY A 8 8.81 8.04 7.60
N GLY A 9 8.38 9.29 7.82
CA GLY A 9 7.95 9.84 9.11
C GLY A 9 6.44 9.80 9.34
N GLY A 10 5.69 8.93 8.67
CA GLY A 10 4.26 8.74 8.88
C GLY A 10 3.93 7.79 10.04
N ALA A 11 2.65 7.51 10.28
CA ALA A 11 2.20 6.66 11.38
C ALA A 11 2.80 5.24 11.33
N LEU A 12 2.90 4.64 10.14
CA LEU A 12 3.54 3.34 9.95
C LEU A 12 5.04 3.40 10.29
N GLY A 13 5.73 4.46 9.87
CA GLY A 13 7.15 4.64 10.18
C GLY A 13 7.42 4.82 11.68
N HIS A 14 6.56 5.58 12.37
CA HIS A 14 6.65 5.72 13.83
C HIS A 14 6.51 4.38 14.55
N VAL A 15 5.44 3.62 14.21
CA VAL A 15 5.22 2.31 14.84
C VAL A 15 6.33 1.34 14.48
N ALA A 16 6.74 1.24 13.21
CA ALA A 16 7.82 0.33 12.81
C ALA A 16 9.14 0.66 13.51
N ALA A 17 9.54 1.93 13.54
CA ALA A 17 10.78 2.36 14.19
C ALA A 17 10.77 2.07 15.70
N GLY A 18 9.72 2.50 16.41
CA GLY A 18 9.63 2.31 17.86
C GLY A 18 9.44 0.85 18.26
N TYR A 19 8.62 0.11 17.53
CA TYR A 19 8.34 -1.31 17.81
C TYR A 19 9.59 -2.17 17.65
N ILE A 20 10.29 -2.05 16.50
CA ILE A 20 11.51 -2.81 16.24
C ILE A 20 12.62 -2.43 17.23
N ALA A 21 12.82 -1.12 17.48
CA ALA A 21 13.85 -0.65 18.40
C ALA A 21 13.62 -1.09 19.84
N ALA A 22 12.36 -1.26 20.25
CA ALA A 22 12.04 -1.73 21.62
C ALA A 22 12.18 -3.25 21.79
N ARG A 23 12.01 -4.03 20.72
CA ARG A 23 11.93 -5.50 20.78
C ARG A 23 13.17 -6.21 20.24
N SER A 24 14.04 -5.49 19.57
CA SER A 24 15.26 -6.06 19.00
C SER A 24 16.51 -5.35 19.52
N LYS A 25 17.68 -5.98 19.29
CA LYS A 25 18.99 -5.33 19.54
C LYS A 25 19.51 -4.58 18.33
N ALA A 26 18.69 -4.43 17.30
CA ALA A 26 19.09 -3.76 16.07
C ALA A 26 19.28 -2.25 16.28
N GLU A 27 20.24 -1.71 15.57
CA GLU A 27 20.43 -0.28 15.42
C GLU A 27 19.36 0.27 14.45
N VAL A 28 18.34 0.93 14.99
CA VAL A 28 17.25 1.49 14.19
C VAL A 28 17.53 2.95 13.87
N ARG A 29 17.49 3.28 12.59
CA ARG A 29 17.68 4.61 12.02
C ARG A 29 16.41 5.06 11.31
N VAL A 30 16.15 6.37 11.28
CA VAL A 30 14.96 6.93 10.61
C VAL A 30 15.38 7.98 9.57
N LEU A 31 14.97 7.77 8.33
CA LEU A 31 15.07 8.75 7.25
C LEU A 31 13.76 9.52 7.15
N THR A 32 13.78 10.81 7.44
CA THR A 32 12.59 11.69 7.49
C THR A 32 12.92 13.10 7.06
N ASN A 33 11.95 13.81 6.47
CA ASN A 33 12.14 15.21 6.06
C ASN A 33 12.12 16.20 7.24
N HIS A 34 11.71 15.76 8.44
CA HIS A 34 11.64 16.59 9.65
C HIS A 34 12.37 15.97 10.83
N PRO A 35 13.71 15.71 10.70
CA PRO A 35 14.48 15.05 11.78
C PRO A 35 14.51 15.86 13.07
N GLU A 36 14.43 17.18 12.99
CA GLU A 36 14.40 18.11 14.14
C GLU A 36 13.18 17.94 15.04
N ARG A 37 12.11 17.29 14.52
CA ARG A 37 10.88 17.04 15.27
C ARG A 37 10.85 15.65 15.93
N TRP A 38 11.93 14.87 15.79
CA TRP A 38 11.99 13.51 16.32
C TRP A 38 12.84 13.43 17.56
N SER A 39 12.36 12.67 18.55
CA SER A 39 13.13 12.21 19.69
C SER A 39 13.89 10.93 19.36
N ARG A 40 15.06 10.75 19.97
CA ARG A 40 15.77 9.46 19.95
C ARG A 40 15.05 8.37 20.75
N SER A 41 14.13 8.76 21.62
CA SER A 41 13.27 7.84 22.36
C SER A 41 11.85 7.97 21.84
N ILE A 42 11.29 6.89 21.28
CA ILE A 42 9.95 6.86 20.72
C ILE A 42 9.08 5.85 21.45
N SER A 43 7.86 6.25 21.83
CA SER A 43 6.90 5.38 22.51
C SER A 43 5.87 4.82 21.54
N VAL A 44 5.62 3.50 21.63
CA VAL A 44 4.55 2.82 20.87
C VAL A 44 3.58 2.20 21.88
N HIS A 45 2.33 2.66 21.86
CA HIS A 45 1.26 2.12 22.71
C HIS A 45 0.57 0.98 21.98
N THR A 46 0.59 -0.21 22.56
CA THR A 46 0.02 -1.43 21.96
C THR A 46 -1.46 -1.61 22.30
N PRO A 47 -2.21 -2.44 21.55
CA PRO A 47 -3.60 -2.74 21.85
C PRO A 47 -3.80 -3.43 23.22
N GLU A 48 -2.76 -4.09 23.72
CA GLU A 48 -2.76 -4.78 25.03
C GLU A 48 -2.53 -3.80 26.19
N GLY A 49 -2.32 -2.52 25.91
CA GLY A 49 -2.08 -1.48 26.92
C GLY A 49 -0.62 -1.33 27.35
N GLU A 50 0.31 -2.00 26.66
CA GLU A 50 1.75 -1.81 26.90
C GLU A 50 2.24 -0.53 26.23
N SER A 51 3.27 0.10 26.83
CA SER A 51 4.03 1.19 26.24
C SER A 51 5.45 0.70 25.97
N LEU A 52 5.73 0.41 24.71
CA LEU A 52 7.07 0.04 24.26
C LEU A 52 7.89 1.31 24.02
N ILE A 53 9.11 1.35 24.56
CA ILE A 53 10.02 2.48 24.36
C ILE A 53 11.20 2.02 23.51
N GLY A 54 11.28 2.51 22.30
CA GLY A 54 12.36 2.23 21.36
C GLY A 54 13.41 3.34 21.38
N SER A 55 14.70 2.97 21.33
CA SER A 55 15.81 3.90 21.22
C SER A 55 16.32 3.93 19.77
N LEU A 56 16.27 5.11 19.12
CA LEU A 56 16.74 5.32 17.76
C LEU A 56 18.20 5.78 17.77
N SER A 57 19.03 5.11 16.99
CA SER A 57 20.47 5.42 16.91
C SER A 57 20.75 6.68 16.08
N MET A 58 19.94 6.89 15.03
CA MET A 58 20.10 8.03 14.11
C MET A 58 18.76 8.46 13.53
N ILE A 59 18.60 9.78 13.37
CA ILE A 59 17.46 10.40 12.70
C ILE A 59 18.02 11.51 11.83
N SER A 60 17.77 11.44 10.52
CA SER A 60 18.31 12.44 9.57
C SER A 60 17.42 12.55 8.32
N SER A 61 17.54 13.67 7.63
CA SER A 61 17.01 13.86 6.26
C SER A 61 18.06 13.49 5.19
N SER A 62 19.29 13.20 5.58
CA SER A 62 20.37 12.77 4.70
C SER A 62 20.31 11.25 4.50
N ALA A 63 19.99 10.82 3.28
CA ALA A 63 20.02 9.40 2.93
C ALA A 63 21.41 8.79 3.14
N LYS A 64 22.48 9.54 2.84
CA LYS A 64 23.87 9.09 3.07
C LYS A 64 24.09 8.65 4.51
N ASP A 65 23.64 9.44 5.48
CA ASP A 65 23.91 9.18 6.90
C ASP A 65 23.13 7.96 7.40
N VAL A 66 21.88 7.82 6.97
CA VAL A 66 20.96 6.81 7.51
C VAL A 66 21.10 5.46 6.78
N VAL A 67 21.30 5.48 5.45
CA VAL A 67 21.29 4.29 4.60
C VAL A 67 22.64 3.59 4.57
N THR A 68 23.77 4.35 4.59
CA THR A 68 25.09 3.75 4.48
C THR A 68 25.33 2.68 5.56
N GLY A 69 25.59 1.45 5.09
CA GLY A 69 25.83 0.28 5.93
C GLY A 69 24.58 -0.26 6.63
N ALA A 70 23.37 0.12 6.19
CA ALA A 70 22.13 -0.52 6.63
C ALA A 70 22.00 -1.92 6.00
N ASP A 71 21.58 -2.89 6.81
CA ASP A 71 21.28 -4.26 6.33
C ASP A 71 19.89 -4.35 5.73
N VAL A 72 18.96 -3.56 6.28
CA VAL A 72 17.54 -3.55 5.87
C VAL A 72 17.02 -2.14 5.76
N LEU A 73 16.35 -1.84 4.68
CA LEU A 73 15.53 -0.65 4.50
C LEU A 73 14.06 -1.03 4.47
N LEU A 74 13.22 -0.25 5.15
CA LEU A 74 11.76 -0.41 5.14
C LEU A 74 11.09 0.91 4.77
N PHE A 75 10.52 0.97 3.58
CA PHE A 75 9.76 2.11 3.08
C PHE A 75 8.35 2.13 3.69
N CYS A 76 8.07 3.16 4.47
CA CYS A 76 6.77 3.44 5.08
C CYS A 76 6.15 4.68 4.43
N LEU A 77 6.03 4.65 3.10
CA LEU A 77 5.68 5.78 2.25
C LEU A 77 4.44 5.48 1.38
N PRO A 78 3.67 6.51 1.01
CA PRO A 78 2.65 6.40 -0.02
C PRO A 78 3.28 6.21 -1.41
N GLY A 79 2.50 5.70 -2.37
CA GLY A 79 2.98 5.33 -3.71
C GLY A 79 3.69 6.45 -4.45
N PHE A 80 3.19 7.68 -4.34
CA PHE A 80 3.75 8.84 -5.05
C PHE A 80 5.15 9.29 -4.58
N LEU A 81 5.61 8.83 -3.42
CA LEU A 81 6.96 9.13 -2.89
C LEU A 81 7.97 7.99 -3.14
N ILE A 82 7.51 6.80 -3.54
CA ILE A 82 8.37 5.61 -3.66
C ILE A 82 9.51 5.84 -4.66
N LYS A 83 9.19 6.33 -5.85
CA LYS A 83 10.18 6.54 -6.91
C LYS A 83 11.29 7.51 -6.47
N GLU A 84 10.91 8.68 -5.99
CA GLU A 84 11.85 9.72 -5.55
C GLU A 84 12.74 9.21 -4.42
N GLU A 85 12.16 8.54 -3.43
CA GLU A 85 12.92 8.04 -2.30
C GLU A 85 13.85 6.87 -2.69
N LEU A 86 13.45 5.99 -3.63
CA LEU A 86 14.34 4.97 -4.21
C LEU A 86 15.55 5.61 -4.91
N GLU A 87 15.33 6.63 -5.75
CA GLU A 87 16.40 7.37 -6.42
C GLU A 87 17.35 8.05 -5.41
N LYS A 88 16.81 8.59 -4.33
CA LYS A 88 17.54 9.26 -3.25
C LYS A 88 18.42 8.29 -2.44
N VAL A 89 17.95 7.09 -2.14
CA VAL A 89 18.70 6.12 -1.33
C VAL A 89 19.67 5.28 -2.16
N LYS A 90 19.39 5.06 -3.44
CA LYS A 90 20.19 4.21 -4.36
C LYS A 90 21.71 4.41 -4.25
N PRO A 91 22.26 5.66 -4.24
CA PRO A 91 23.72 5.86 -4.22
C PRO A 91 24.42 5.38 -2.93
N PHE A 92 23.66 5.07 -1.88
CA PHE A 92 24.18 4.74 -0.55
C PHE A 92 23.84 3.31 -0.11
N LEU A 93 23.14 2.55 -0.98
CA LEU A 93 22.77 1.16 -0.72
C LEU A 93 24.01 0.24 -0.78
N GLY A 94 24.10 -0.67 0.18
CA GLY A 94 24.96 -1.84 0.03
C GLY A 94 24.33 -2.86 -0.93
N THR A 95 25.15 -3.60 -1.64
CA THR A 95 24.70 -4.64 -2.59
C THR A 95 23.85 -5.73 -1.94
N ASP A 96 24.13 -6.03 -0.68
CA ASP A 96 23.46 -7.09 0.09
C ASP A 96 22.32 -6.55 0.98
N ALA A 97 22.03 -5.23 0.93
CA ALA A 97 20.99 -4.62 1.72
C ALA A 97 19.61 -5.04 1.19
N TYR A 98 18.73 -5.48 2.08
CA TYR A 98 17.35 -5.81 1.76
C TYR A 98 16.52 -4.52 1.71
N VAL A 99 16.08 -4.14 0.50
CA VAL A 99 15.27 -2.93 0.29
C VAL A 99 13.81 -3.31 0.18
N GLY A 100 12.96 -2.77 1.04
CA GLY A 100 11.58 -3.24 1.10
C GLY A 100 10.54 -2.21 1.48
N THR A 101 9.30 -2.66 1.47
CA THR A 101 8.13 -1.81 1.72
C THR A 101 7.18 -2.40 2.75
N VAL A 102 6.56 -1.53 3.55
CA VAL A 102 5.51 -1.90 4.49
C VAL A 102 4.19 -2.30 3.80
N PHE A 103 4.02 -1.95 2.53
CA PHE A 103 2.83 -2.28 1.75
C PHE A 103 3.16 -2.36 0.25
N SER A 104 3.14 -3.56 -0.31
CA SER A 104 3.58 -3.82 -1.68
C SER A 104 2.68 -3.21 -2.76
N SER A 105 1.39 -3.01 -2.46
CA SER A 105 0.43 -2.45 -3.42
C SER A 105 0.58 -0.92 -3.65
N THR A 106 1.68 -0.32 -3.19
CA THR A 106 2.05 1.09 -3.51
C THR A 106 2.82 1.23 -4.81
N GLY A 107 2.99 0.17 -5.58
CA GLY A 107 3.83 0.15 -6.77
C GLY A 107 5.34 -0.01 -6.49
N PHE A 108 5.71 -0.28 -5.23
CA PHE A 108 7.11 -0.35 -4.79
C PHE A 108 7.96 -1.27 -5.68
N PHE A 109 7.55 -2.52 -5.89
CA PHE A 109 8.34 -3.47 -6.68
C PHE A 109 8.50 -3.03 -8.13
N PHE A 110 7.46 -2.48 -8.73
CA PHE A 110 7.49 -2.00 -10.13
C PHE A 110 8.48 -0.85 -10.32
N GLU A 111 8.60 0.05 -9.33
CA GLU A 111 9.58 1.13 -9.36
C GLU A 111 10.98 0.65 -8.95
N ALA A 112 11.10 -0.21 -7.94
CA ALA A 112 12.37 -0.74 -7.47
C ALA A 112 13.09 -1.55 -8.57
N LEU A 113 12.38 -2.40 -9.30
CA LEU A 113 12.91 -3.19 -10.42
C LEU A 113 13.41 -2.33 -11.59
N LYS A 114 12.85 -1.12 -11.78
CA LYS A 114 13.31 -0.16 -12.80
C LYS A 114 14.53 0.66 -12.34
N ILE A 115 14.61 0.96 -11.02
CA ILE A 115 15.57 1.93 -10.48
C ILE A 115 16.81 1.25 -9.92
N LEU A 116 16.64 0.18 -9.13
CA LEU A 116 17.75 -0.47 -8.41
C LEU A 116 18.51 -1.46 -9.29
N SER A 117 19.61 -2.01 -8.77
CA SER A 117 20.34 -3.09 -9.45
C SER A 117 19.42 -4.31 -9.60
N PRO A 118 19.51 -5.06 -10.73
CA PRO A 118 18.77 -6.30 -10.90
C PRO A 118 19.06 -7.36 -9.82
N GLU A 119 20.19 -7.24 -9.13
CA GLU A 119 20.63 -8.18 -8.09
C GLU A 119 20.30 -7.68 -6.67
N GLN A 120 19.76 -6.44 -6.54
CA GLN A 120 19.43 -5.90 -5.22
C GLN A 120 18.37 -6.75 -4.52
N PRO A 121 18.62 -7.27 -3.30
CA PRO A 121 17.59 -7.95 -2.53
C PRO A 121 16.40 -7.05 -2.28
N LEU A 122 15.19 -7.49 -2.69
CA LEU A 122 13.94 -6.77 -2.49
C LEU A 122 13.01 -7.56 -1.58
N TRP A 123 12.18 -6.86 -0.80
CA TRP A 123 11.18 -7.52 0.04
C TRP A 123 9.97 -6.63 0.29
N GLY A 124 8.87 -7.23 0.75
CA GLY A 124 7.70 -6.40 1.08
C GLY A 124 6.57 -7.18 1.71
N PHE A 125 5.81 -6.47 2.55
CA PHE A 125 4.58 -7.01 3.11
C PHE A 125 3.46 -6.96 2.07
N GLN A 126 2.68 -8.04 1.96
CA GLN A 126 1.47 -8.09 1.15
C GLN A 126 0.41 -7.07 1.63
N ARG A 127 0.23 -6.97 2.93
CA ARG A 127 -0.67 -6.05 3.61
C ARG A 127 0.08 -5.34 4.72
N VAL A 128 -0.32 -4.12 5.04
CA VAL A 128 0.26 -3.39 6.17
C VAL A 128 0.22 -4.23 7.45
N PRO A 129 1.36 -4.37 8.17
CA PRO A 129 1.42 -5.20 9.37
C PRO A 129 0.63 -4.62 10.53
N PHE A 130 0.46 -3.30 10.57
CA PHE A 130 -0.14 -2.58 11.69
C PHE A 130 -1.26 -1.63 11.24
N ILE A 131 -2.24 -1.43 12.13
CA ILE A 131 -3.10 -0.24 12.13
C ILE A 131 -2.44 0.75 13.08
N SER A 132 -2.07 1.92 12.59
CA SER A 132 -1.26 2.89 13.32
C SER A 132 -1.81 4.31 13.27
N ARG A 133 -1.58 5.08 14.33
CA ARG A 133 -1.87 6.52 14.40
C ARG A 133 -0.78 7.24 15.18
N VAL A 134 -0.30 8.35 14.66
CA VAL A 134 0.60 9.24 15.41
C VAL A 134 -0.19 9.87 16.55
N VAL A 135 0.39 9.86 17.76
CA VAL A 135 -0.12 10.60 18.92
C VAL A 135 0.59 11.94 18.98
N GLU A 136 1.93 11.89 19.08
CA GLU A 136 2.80 13.06 19.01
C GLU A 136 3.89 12.80 17.99
N TYR A 137 3.98 13.67 16.98
CA TYR A 137 4.89 13.48 15.86
C TYR A 137 6.35 13.44 16.32
N GLY A 138 7.04 12.37 15.95
CA GLY A 138 8.43 12.13 16.31
C GLY A 138 8.63 11.59 17.74
N HIS A 139 7.58 11.44 18.54
CA HIS A 139 7.69 11.04 19.96
C HIS A 139 6.85 9.81 20.30
N SER A 140 5.61 9.73 19.81
CA SER A 140 4.74 8.62 20.15
C SER A 140 3.70 8.28 19.08
N ALA A 141 3.33 6.99 19.04
CA ALA A 141 2.29 6.49 18.16
C ALA A 141 1.50 5.35 18.81
N ASN A 142 0.24 5.20 18.39
CA ASN A 142 -0.60 4.06 18.75
C ASN A 142 -0.48 2.98 17.68
N LEU A 143 -0.16 1.78 18.10
CA LEU A 143 -0.39 0.54 17.38
C LEU A 143 -1.79 0.06 17.79
N LEU A 144 -2.80 0.28 16.92
CA LEU A 144 -4.20 -0.02 17.24
C LEU A 144 -4.59 -1.47 16.96
N GLY A 145 -3.79 -2.17 16.20
CA GLY A 145 -3.98 -3.58 15.88
C GLY A 145 -2.92 -4.09 14.92
N TYR A 146 -2.71 -5.40 14.95
CA TYR A 146 -1.82 -6.12 14.04
C TYR A 146 -2.47 -7.42 13.61
N LYS A 147 -2.00 -7.98 12.50
CA LYS A 147 -2.43 -9.28 12.00
C LYS A 147 -1.83 -10.40 12.84
N SER A 148 -2.51 -11.55 12.89
CA SER A 148 -1.99 -12.77 13.54
C SER A 148 -0.73 -13.32 12.88
N GLY A 149 -0.53 -13.06 11.59
CA GLY A 149 0.65 -13.41 10.81
C GLY A 149 0.79 -12.51 9.60
N PHE A 150 1.95 -12.51 8.97
CA PHE A 150 2.27 -11.69 7.80
C PHE A 150 2.61 -12.55 6.59
N ASN A 151 2.14 -12.14 5.43
CA ASN A 151 2.62 -12.62 4.15
C ASN A 151 3.64 -11.62 3.61
N ILE A 152 4.82 -12.10 3.25
CA ILE A 152 5.87 -11.29 2.63
C ILE A 152 6.39 -11.96 1.36
N THR A 153 7.00 -11.18 0.50
CA THR A 153 7.84 -11.70 -0.58
C THR A 153 9.28 -11.24 -0.38
N VAL A 154 10.21 -12.04 -0.89
CA VAL A 154 11.65 -11.72 -0.91
C VAL A 154 12.18 -12.14 -2.28
N GLU A 155 12.83 -11.21 -2.98
CA GLU A 155 13.30 -11.40 -4.36
C GLU A 155 14.83 -11.26 -4.45
N HIS A 156 15.42 -11.83 -5.49
CA HIS A 156 16.83 -11.74 -5.87
C HIS A 156 17.81 -12.35 -4.85
N VAL A 157 17.35 -13.34 -4.10
CA VAL A 157 18.15 -14.10 -3.15
C VAL A 157 17.79 -15.58 -3.25
N SER A 158 18.64 -16.48 -2.72
CA SER A 158 18.39 -17.92 -2.67
C SER A 158 17.22 -18.26 -1.73
N ASP A 159 16.64 -19.45 -1.90
CA ASP A 159 15.53 -19.92 -1.04
C ASP A 159 15.96 -20.06 0.45
N VAL A 160 17.22 -20.34 0.70
CA VAL A 160 17.77 -20.37 2.07
C VAL A 160 17.77 -18.96 2.66
N GLU A 161 18.23 -17.97 1.92
CA GLU A 161 18.25 -16.58 2.35
C GLU A 161 16.84 -16.02 2.52
N LYS A 162 15.87 -16.39 1.64
CA LYS A 162 14.46 -16.04 1.81
C LYS A 162 13.91 -16.53 3.16
N SER A 163 14.19 -17.79 3.50
CA SER A 163 13.75 -18.39 4.76
C SER A 163 14.39 -17.70 5.96
N GLN A 164 15.70 -17.45 5.93
CA GLN A 164 16.41 -16.74 6.99
C GLN A 164 15.90 -15.31 7.18
N PHE A 165 15.60 -14.64 6.07
CA PHE A 165 15.02 -13.29 6.14
C PHE A 165 13.59 -13.30 6.70
N ALA A 166 12.77 -14.29 6.33
CA ALA A 166 11.42 -14.47 6.89
C ALA A 166 11.46 -14.71 8.40
N ASP A 167 12.39 -15.54 8.88
CA ASP A 167 12.60 -15.77 10.32
C ASP A 167 13.01 -14.47 11.03
N TRP A 168 13.92 -13.70 10.42
CA TRP A 168 14.28 -12.40 10.97
C TRP A 168 13.10 -11.42 11.03
N VAL A 169 12.24 -11.37 10.00
CA VAL A 169 11.02 -10.54 10.02
C VAL A 169 10.08 -11.02 11.11
N ALA A 170 9.91 -12.34 11.26
CA ALA A 170 9.07 -12.92 12.31
C ALA A 170 9.53 -12.51 13.71
N ASP A 171 10.84 -12.54 13.96
CA ASP A 171 11.43 -12.11 15.23
C ASP A 171 11.28 -10.60 15.44
N ALA A 172 11.60 -9.78 14.44
CA ALA A 172 11.55 -8.32 14.54
C ALA A 172 10.13 -7.78 14.76
N PHE A 173 9.13 -8.43 14.17
CA PHE A 173 7.72 -8.02 14.26
C PHE A 173 6.90 -8.88 15.25
N GLY A 174 7.47 -9.92 15.83
CA GLY A 174 6.86 -10.77 16.85
C GLY A 174 5.64 -11.55 16.36
N ARG A 175 5.59 -11.92 15.08
CA ARG A 175 4.47 -12.65 14.47
C ARG A 175 4.96 -13.64 13.41
N PRO A 176 4.25 -14.75 13.19
CA PRO A 176 4.57 -15.71 12.12
C PRO A 176 4.59 -15.02 10.74
N VAL A 177 5.51 -15.47 9.90
CA VAL A 177 5.67 -14.98 8.54
C VAL A 177 5.50 -16.13 7.55
N HIS A 178 4.76 -15.90 6.47
CA HIS A 178 4.59 -16.79 5.33
C HIS A 178 5.21 -16.17 4.09
N LEU A 179 6.06 -16.92 3.40
CA LEU A 179 6.64 -16.50 2.13
C LEU A 179 5.62 -16.70 1.01
N LEU A 180 5.39 -15.65 0.26
CA LEU A 180 4.68 -15.68 -1.02
C LEU A 180 5.61 -16.19 -2.11
N ARG A 181 5.02 -16.63 -3.22
CA ARG A 181 5.78 -17.13 -4.36
C ARG A 181 6.68 -16.06 -4.98
N ASN A 182 6.15 -14.84 -5.15
CA ASN A 182 6.86 -13.71 -5.73
C ASN A 182 6.19 -12.37 -5.41
N TYR A 183 6.83 -11.28 -5.83
CA TYR A 183 6.36 -9.91 -5.61
C TYR A 183 5.00 -9.58 -6.25
N LEU A 184 4.59 -10.28 -7.30
CA LEU A 184 3.28 -10.07 -7.94
C LEU A 184 2.16 -10.45 -6.98
N GLU A 185 2.29 -11.59 -6.25
CA GLU A 185 1.30 -11.98 -5.23
C GLU A 185 1.20 -10.95 -4.10
N ALA A 186 2.30 -10.30 -3.72
CA ALA A 186 2.28 -9.24 -2.73
C ALA A 186 1.66 -7.95 -3.27
N SER A 187 1.99 -7.56 -4.50
CA SER A 187 1.62 -6.28 -5.10
C SER A 187 0.16 -6.25 -5.59
N LEU A 188 -0.34 -7.36 -6.11
CA LEU A 188 -1.65 -7.44 -6.78
C LEU A 188 -2.80 -7.89 -5.86
N THR A 189 -2.56 -8.05 -4.56
CA THR A 189 -3.58 -8.53 -3.61
C THR A 189 -4.62 -7.48 -3.22
N ASN A 190 -4.34 -6.19 -3.40
CA ASN A 190 -5.24 -5.11 -3.01
C ASN A 190 -6.38 -4.93 -4.02
N SER A 191 -7.62 -5.09 -3.58
CA SER A 191 -8.80 -4.86 -4.43
C SER A 191 -9.12 -3.38 -4.69
N ASN A 192 -8.58 -2.46 -3.88
CA ASN A 192 -8.91 -1.04 -3.98
C ASN A 192 -8.71 -0.43 -5.38
N PRO A 193 -7.63 -0.75 -6.11
CA PRO A 193 -7.44 -0.22 -7.47
C PRO A 193 -8.59 -0.55 -8.42
N ILE A 194 -9.26 -1.69 -8.26
CA ILE A 194 -10.40 -2.09 -9.09
C ILE A 194 -11.71 -1.62 -8.46
N LEU A 195 -11.89 -1.89 -7.15
CA LEU A 195 -13.10 -1.56 -6.40
C LEU A 195 -13.39 -0.06 -6.39
N HIS A 196 -12.41 0.74 -5.96
CA HIS A 196 -12.61 2.18 -5.84
C HIS A 196 -12.72 2.87 -7.20
N THR A 197 -11.86 2.52 -8.14
CA THR A 197 -11.83 3.20 -9.45
C THR A 197 -13.06 2.91 -10.30
N SER A 198 -13.62 1.68 -10.21
CA SER A 198 -14.90 1.34 -10.85
C SER A 198 -16.05 2.21 -10.32
N ARG A 199 -16.10 2.40 -8.99
CA ARG A 199 -17.12 3.22 -8.34
C ARG A 199 -16.96 4.70 -8.67
N LEU A 200 -15.74 5.23 -8.58
CA LEU A 200 -15.45 6.63 -8.91
C LEU A 200 -15.81 6.98 -10.36
N TYR A 201 -15.50 6.07 -11.28
CA TYR A 201 -15.89 6.23 -12.67
C TYR A 201 -17.41 6.31 -12.81
N THR A 202 -18.16 5.41 -12.18
CA THR A 202 -19.64 5.40 -12.26
C THR A 202 -20.23 6.65 -11.62
N LEU A 203 -19.66 7.16 -10.53
CA LEU A 203 -20.16 8.37 -9.86
C LEU A 203 -19.85 9.66 -10.63
N PHE A 204 -18.70 9.74 -11.32
CA PHE A 204 -18.17 11.03 -11.78
C PHE A 204 -17.77 11.08 -13.25
N SER A 205 -17.94 10.01 -14.05
CA SER A 205 -17.54 10.04 -15.47
C SER A 205 -18.28 11.10 -16.27
N ASP A 206 -19.54 11.38 -15.95
CA ASP A 206 -20.40 12.34 -16.63
C ASP A 206 -20.28 13.76 -16.05
N TRP A 207 -19.48 13.94 -14.99
CA TRP A 207 -19.26 15.26 -14.41
C TRP A 207 -18.39 16.12 -15.31
N TYR A 208 -18.79 17.37 -15.49
CA TYR A 208 -18.04 18.42 -16.20
C TYR A 208 -18.04 19.73 -15.41
N GLU A 209 -17.11 20.62 -15.73
CA GLU A 209 -17.01 21.91 -15.04
C GLU A 209 -18.30 22.71 -15.17
N GLY A 210 -18.77 23.25 -14.03
CA GLY A 210 -20.05 23.94 -13.93
C GLY A 210 -21.13 23.11 -13.23
N VAL A 211 -21.06 21.78 -13.26
CA VAL A 211 -22.02 20.93 -12.53
C VAL A 211 -21.77 21.02 -11.02
N ARG A 212 -22.86 21.17 -10.26
CA ARG A 212 -22.87 21.14 -8.79
C ARG A 212 -23.90 20.13 -8.34
N TYR A 213 -23.49 19.27 -7.40
CA TYR A 213 -24.39 18.32 -6.76
C TYR A 213 -24.98 18.93 -5.49
N PRO A 214 -26.23 18.67 -5.16
CA PRO A 214 -26.89 19.27 -3.97
C PRO A 214 -26.31 18.72 -2.65
N SER A 215 -25.74 17.53 -2.65
CA SER A 215 -25.15 16.88 -1.47
C SER A 215 -23.97 16.02 -1.85
N GLN A 216 -23.12 15.70 -0.87
CA GLN A 216 -22.05 14.72 -1.00
C GLN A 216 -22.64 13.30 -1.10
N PHE A 217 -22.10 12.47 -1.99
CA PHE A 217 -22.57 11.11 -2.17
C PHE A 217 -22.01 10.18 -1.09
N ALA A 218 -22.80 9.21 -0.65
CA ALA A 218 -22.29 8.06 0.05
C ALA A 218 -21.50 7.18 -0.93
N PHE A 219 -20.31 6.69 -0.50
CA PHE A 219 -19.46 5.92 -1.39
C PHE A 219 -19.97 4.48 -1.54
N TYR A 220 -20.32 3.85 -0.42
CA TYR A 220 -20.78 2.45 -0.39
C TYR A 220 -22.29 2.31 -0.21
N ASP A 221 -22.93 3.09 0.66
CA ASP A 221 -24.35 2.94 0.99
C ASP A 221 -25.29 3.06 -0.22
N THR A 222 -24.83 3.70 -1.30
CA THR A 222 -25.57 3.87 -2.54
C THR A 222 -24.96 3.08 -3.70
N TRP A 223 -24.29 1.96 -3.40
CA TRP A 223 -23.73 1.12 -4.47
C TRP A 223 -24.86 0.55 -5.32
N ASP A 224 -24.80 0.80 -6.62
CA ASP A 224 -25.83 0.41 -7.58
C ASP A 224 -25.38 -0.74 -8.50
N VAL A 225 -26.32 -1.33 -9.23
CA VAL A 225 -26.09 -2.44 -10.16
C VAL A 225 -25.11 -2.03 -11.28
N ALA A 226 -25.16 -0.79 -11.77
CA ALA A 226 -24.25 -0.32 -12.81
C ALA A 226 -22.78 -0.28 -12.33
N SER A 227 -22.56 0.16 -11.09
CA SER A 227 -21.24 0.13 -10.43
C SER A 227 -20.77 -1.32 -10.21
N ALA A 228 -21.67 -2.21 -9.78
CA ALA A 228 -21.35 -3.62 -9.57
C ALA A 228 -21.01 -4.33 -10.89
N GLN A 229 -21.76 -4.09 -11.96
CA GLN A 229 -21.47 -4.62 -13.30
C GLN A 229 -20.09 -4.19 -13.81
N ARG A 230 -19.73 -2.91 -13.61
CA ARG A 230 -18.41 -2.40 -13.97
C ARG A 230 -17.31 -3.08 -13.17
N LEU A 231 -17.50 -3.18 -11.86
CA LEU A 231 -16.56 -3.84 -10.96
C LEU A 231 -16.32 -5.29 -11.40
N ILE A 232 -17.38 -6.05 -11.72
CA ILE A 232 -17.28 -7.44 -12.18
C ILE A 232 -16.51 -7.53 -13.51
N ARG A 233 -16.75 -6.62 -14.48
CA ARG A 233 -15.98 -6.61 -15.74
C ARG A 233 -14.51 -6.33 -15.51
N MET A 234 -14.17 -5.34 -14.68
CA MET A 234 -12.77 -5.04 -14.36
C MET A 234 -12.09 -6.16 -13.59
N ASP A 235 -12.82 -6.82 -12.68
CA ASP A 235 -12.34 -7.99 -11.95
C ASP A 235 -12.05 -9.16 -12.89
N LYS A 236 -12.95 -9.42 -13.86
CA LYS A 236 -12.71 -10.43 -14.88
C LYS A 236 -11.45 -10.16 -15.69
N GLU A 237 -11.25 -8.94 -16.19
CA GLU A 237 -10.04 -8.56 -16.92
C GLU A 237 -8.77 -8.72 -16.06
N PHE A 238 -8.87 -8.42 -14.76
CA PHE A 238 -7.79 -8.64 -13.81
C PHE A 238 -7.48 -10.13 -13.61
N PHE A 239 -8.50 -11.00 -13.52
CA PHE A 239 -8.29 -12.44 -13.42
C PHE A 239 -7.75 -13.04 -14.72
N ASP A 240 -8.18 -12.55 -15.89
CA ASP A 240 -7.60 -12.93 -17.19
C ASP A 240 -6.07 -12.59 -17.20
N LEU A 241 -5.65 -11.49 -16.56
CA LEU A 241 -4.23 -11.18 -16.35
C LEU A 241 -3.56 -12.16 -15.38
N LEU A 242 -4.17 -12.45 -14.23
CA LEU A 242 -3.59 -13.37 -13.25
C LEU A 242 -3.37 -14.79 -13.83
N ASP A 243 -4.18 -15.19 -14.79
CA ASP A 243 -4.05 -16.50 -15.43
C ASP A 243 -2.78 -16.66 -16.29
N VAL A 244 -2.23 -15.54 -16.79
CA VAL A 244 -0.97 -15.53 -17.56
C VAL A 244 0.26 -15.17 -16.73
N LEU A 245 0.08 -14.62 -15.54
CA LEU A 245 1.18 -14.26 -14.64
C LEU A 245 1.69 -15.48 -13.86
N PRO A 246 2.97 -15.47 -13.43
CA PRO A 246 3.57 -16.56 -12.66
C PRO A 246 3.15 -16.54 -11.18
N VAL A 247 1.87 -16.42 -10.90
CA VAL A 247 1.28 -16.43 -9.56
C VAL A 247 0.65 -17.78 -9.22
N THR A 248 0.44 -18.05 -7.94
CA THR A 248 -0.23 -19.28 -7.50
C THR A 248 -1.72 -19.20 -7.87
N LYS A 249 -2.21 -20.17 -8.61
CA LYS A 249 -3.64 -20.22 -8.99
C LYS A 249 -4.52 -20.25 -7.75
N GLY A 250 -5.50 -19.35 -7.73
CA GLY A 250 -6.45 -19.26 -6.63
C GLY A 250 -5.91 -18.62 -5.34
N TYR A 251 -4.75 -17.92 -5.41
CA TYR A 251 -4.23 -17.18 -4.26
C TYR A 251 -5.12 -15.98 -3.87
N LEU A 252 -5.93 -15.50 -4.80
CA LEU A 252 -6.98 -14.50 -4.57
C LEU A 252 -8.35 -15.07 -4.96
N PRO A 253 -9.39 -14.77 -4.18
CA PRO A 253 -10.78 -14.97 -4.62
C PRO A 253 -11.19 -13.88 -5.61
N THR A 254 -12.12 -14.18 -6.51
CA THR A 254 -12.79 -13.17 -7.31
C THR A 254 -13.54 -12.18 -6.42
N ILE A 255 -13.91 -11.01 -6.97
CA ILE A 255 -14.69 -10.03 -6.19
C ILE A 255 -16.05 -10.60 -5.77
N LEU A 256 -16.65 -11.46 -6.61
CA LEU A 256 -17.91 -12.13 -6.30
C LEU A 256 -17.74 -13.12 -5.15
N ASP A 257 -16.71 -13.97 -5.20
CA ASP A 257 -16.42 -14.93 -4.11
C ASP A 257 -16.07 -14.21 -2.81
N TYR A 258 -15.25 -13.15 -2.89
CA TYR A 258 -14.82 -12.38 -1.70
C TYR A 258 -16.00 -11.75 -0.96
N TYR A 259 -16.99 -11.24 -1.71
CA TYR A 259 -18.19 -10.63 -1.15
C TYR A 259 -19.39 -11.59 -1.06
N GLU A 260 -19.17 -12.90 -1.24
CA GLU A 260 -20.22 -13.93 -1.15
C GLU A 260 -21.44 -13.58 -2.02
N SER A 261 -21.19 -13.15 -3.24
CA SER A 261 -22.18 -12.71 -4.23
C SER A 261 -22.10 -13.53 -5.49
N HIS A 262 -23.14 -13.53 -6.32
CA HIS A 262 -23.20 -14.35 -7.54
C HIS A 262 -23.53 -13.56 -8.81
N ASP A 263 -23.96 -12.31 -8.66
CA ASP A 263 -24.26 -11.38 -9.75
C ASP A 263 -24.11 -9.91 -9.32
N ALA A 264 -24.42 -9.00 -10.20
CA ALA A 264 -24.29 -7.56 -9.94
C ALA A 264 -25.31 -7.05 -8.92
N GLU A 265 -26.51 -7.60 -8.92
CA GLU A 265 -27.58 -7.24 -8.00
C GLU A 265 -27.19 -7.63 -6.55
N SER A 266 -26.79 -8.88 -6.34
CA SER A 266 -26.37 -9.36 -5.02
C SER A 266 -25.09 -8.66 -4.54
N LEU A 267 -24.14 -8.37 -5.44
CA LEU A 267 -22.92 -7.63 -5.11
C LEU A 267 -23.24 -6.18 -4.69
N ALA A 268 -24.14 -5.50 -5.38
CA ALA A 268 -24.57 -4.16 -5.02
C ALA A 268 -25.21 -4.12 -3.64
N VAL A 269 -26.12 -5.06 -3.34
CA VAL A 269 -26.76 -5.21 -2.02
C VAL A 269 -25.70 -5.51 -0.95
N LYS A 270 -24.79 -6.45 -1.21
CA LYS A 270 -23.72 -6.81 -0.26
C LYS A 270 -22.85 -5.61 0.11
N LEU A 271 -22.32 -4.90 -0.89
CA LEU A 271 -21.43 -3.75 -0.67
C LEU A 271 -22.11 -2.61 0.10
N SER A 272 -23.40 -2.35 -0.19
CA SER A 272 -24.16 -1.33 0.51
C SER A 272 -24.59 -1.72 1.94
N SER A 273 -24.51 -2.99 2.30
CA SER A 273 -24.92 -3.52 3.62
C SER A 273 -23.78 -3.74 4.62
N ILE A 274 -22.52 -3.54 4.22
CA ILE A 274 -21.35 -3.78 5.09
C ILE A 274 -21.25 -2.68 6.14
N ASN A 275 -21.52 -3.00 7.39
CA ASN A 275 -21.50 -2.04 8.50
C ASN A 275 -20.23 -1.19 8.60
N ALA A 276 -19.06 -1.78 8.32
CA ALA A 276 -17.79 -1.07 8.36
C ALA A 276 -17.65 0.02 7.27
N PHE A 277 -18.50 0.00 6.25
CA PHE A 277 -18.51 0.95 5.15
C PHE A 277 -19.60 2.02 5.27
N HIS A 278 -20.53 1.87 6.22
CA HIS A 278 -21.60 2.83 6.41
C HIS A 278 -21.08 4.22 6.73
N GLY A 279 -21.68 5.21 6.07
CA GLY A 279 -21.36 6.62 6.24
C GLY A 279 -20.05 7.08 5.59
N LEU A 280 -19.32 6.18 4.90
CA LEU A 280 -18.14 6.60 4.12
C LEU A 280 -18.62 7.41 2.90
N LEU A 281 -18.08 8.62 2.79
CA LEU A 281 -18.46 9.56 1.74
C LEU A 281 -17.53 9.49 0.54
N ALA A 282 -18.10 9.70 -0.65
CA ALA A 282 -17.32 9.84 -1.87
C ALA A 282 -16.38 11.06 -1.79
N PRO A 283 -15.23 11.02 -2.51
CA PRO A 283 -14.28 12.12 -2.51
C PRO A 283 -14.87 13.33 -3.23
N MET A 284 -15.50 14.20 -2.47
CA MET A 284 -16.11 15.43 -2.95
C MET A 284 -15.72 16.59 -2.02
N LYS A 285 -15.69 17.79 -2.56
CA LYS A 285 -15.44 19.02 -1.82
C LYS A 285 -16.59 20.00 -1.96
N ALA A 286 -16.89 20.72 -0.88
CA ALA A 286 -17.89 21.77 -0.87
C ALA A 286 -17.39 22.97 -1.65
N VAL A 287 -18.27 23.57 -2.43
CA VAL A 287 -18.07 24.82 -3.16
C VAL A 287 -19.32 25.69 -3.03
N ASP A 288 -19.23 26.94 -3.47
CA ASP A 288 -20.42 27.77 -3.54
C ASP A 288 -21.48 27.16 -4.46
N GLY A 289 -22.70 26.98 -3.93
CA GLY A 289 -23.81 26.36 -4.64
C GLY A 289 -23.83 24.83 -4.64
N GLY A 290 -22.99 24.12 -3.84
CA GLY A 290 -23.08 22.65 -3.69
C GLY A 290 -21.76 21.92 -3.57
N TRP A 291 -21.69 20.74 -4.18
CA TRP A 291 -20.55 19.83 -4.09
C TRP A 291 -20.01 19.49 -5.47
N ILE A 292 -18.69 19.30 -5.57
CA ILE A 292 -18.00 18.81 -6.78
C ILE A 292 -17.08 17.64 -6.42
N PRO A 293 -16.71 16.78 -7.40
CA PRO A 293 -15.69 15.75 -7.16
C PRO A 293 -14.37 16.35 -6.70
N ASP A 294 -13.71 15.70 -5.74
CA ASP A 294 -12.36 16.06 -5.31
C ASP A 294 -11.33 15.13 -5.98
N PHE A 295 -10.87 15.53 -7.15
CA PHE A 295 -9.86 14.78 -7.90
C PHE A 295 -8.44 14.84 -7.28
N SER A 296 -8.24 15.63 -6.22
CA SER A 296 -6.99 15.66 -5.46
C SER A 296 -6.98 14.65 -4.30
N SER A 297 -8.09 13.99 -4.04
CA SER A 297 -8.20 13.00 -2.96
C SER A 297 -7.28 11.79 -3.19
N ARG A 298 -6.98 11.07 -2.11
CA ARG A 298 -6.16 9.85 -2.16
C ARG A 298 -6.74 8.75 -3.04
N TYR A 299 -8.04 8.68 -3.21
CA TYR A 299 -8.69 7.77 -4.16
C TYR A 299 -8.18 7.99 -5.60
N PHE A 300 -7.95 9.24 -5.98
CA PHE A 300 -7.42 9.57 -7.31
C PHE A 300 -5.90 9.55 -7.36
N SER A 301 -5.22 10.09 -6.35
CA SER A 301 -3.77 10.21 -6.36
C SER A 301 -3.01 8.91 -6.03
N GLU A 302 -3.70 7.88 -5.51
CA GLU A 302 -3.10 6.59 -5.17
C GLU A 302 -3.63 5.45 -6.07
N ASP A 303 -4.96 5.22 -6.08
CA ASP A 303 -5.51 4.00 -6.69
C ASP A 303 -5.37 3.97 -8.22
N PHE A 304 -5.45 5.12 -8.90
CA PHE A 304 -5.22 5.18 -10.34
C PHE A 304 -3.75 5.06 -10.72
N PRO A 305 -2.83 5.95 -10.26
CA PRO A 305 -1.44 5.94 -10.74
C PRO A 305 -0.58 4.85 -10.11
N TYR A 306 -0.87 4.41 -8.87
CA TYR A 306 -0.04 3.46 -8.11
C TYR A 306 -0.74 2.13 -7.85
N GLY A 307 -1.91 1.91 -8.46
CA GLY A 307 -2.67 0.66 -8.42
C GLY A 307 -3.10 0.22 -9.81
N LEU A 308 -4.18 0.82 -10.34
CA LEU A 308 -4.78 0.41 -11.61
C LEU A 308 -3.83 0.51 -12.80
N ARG A 309 -2.95 1.52 -12.82
CA ARG A 309 -1.94 1.69 -13.88
C ARG A 309 -0.99 0.49 -13.97
N TYR A 310 -0.49 -0.03 -12.84
CA TYR A 310 0.42 -1.19 -12.88
C TYR A 310 -0.29 -2.46 -13.34
N ILE A 311 -1.55 -2.64 -12.96
CA ILE A 311 -2.38 -3.75 -13.47
C ILE A 311 -2.50 -3.64 -15.00
N HIS A 312 -2.80 -2.45 -15.50
CA HIS A 312 -2.92 -2.21 -16.94
C HIS A 312 -1.57 -2.39 -17.67
N GLU A 313 -0.46 -1.86 -17.12
CA GLU A 313 0.89 -2.01 -17.70
C GLU A 313 1.27 -3.49 -17.84
N LEU A 314 1.01 -4.30 -16.81
CA LEU A 314 1.22 -5.76 -16.84
C LEU A 314 0.35 -6.43 -17.93
N GLY A 315 -0.92 -6.00 -18.07
CA GLY A 315 -1.79 -6.53 -19.11
C GLY A 315 -1.27 -6.25 -20.52
N VAL A 316 -0.80 -5.03 -20.76
CA VAL A 316 -0.17 -4.66 -22.03
C VAL A 316 1.09 -5.48 -22.28
N GLU A 317 1.96 -5.65 -21.28
CA GLU A 317 3.19 -6.43 -21.37
C GLU A 317 2.91 -7.90 -21.72
N HIS A 318 1.84 -8.49 -21.18
CA HIS A 318 1.48 -9.88 -21.38
C HIS A 318 0.42 -10.12 -22.47
N GLY A 319 0.04 -9.07 -23.20
CA GLY A 319 -0.91 -9.18 -24.31
C GLY A 319 -2.35 -9.50 -23.90
N VAL A 320 -2.74 -9.12 -22.68
CA VAL A 320 -4.11 -9.30 -22.17
C VAL A 320 -4.95 -8.08 -22.55
N ASP A 321 -6.12 -8.33 -23.16
CA ASP A 321 -7.06 -7.25 -23.51
C ASP A 321 -7.87 -6.82 -22.28
N MET A 322 -7.78 -5.54 -21.93
CA MET A 322 -8.40 -4.94 -20.75
C MET A 322 -9.17 -3.65 -21.08
N PRO A 323 -10.22 -3.72 -21.89
CA PRO A 323 -10.90 -2.51 -22.40
C PRO A 323 -11.58 -1.70 -21.28
N GLU A 324 -12.18 -2.35 -20.29
CA GLU A 324 -12.85 -1.64 -19.20
C GLU A 324 -11.83 -0.99 -18.24
N ILE A 325 -10.76 -1.71 -17.87
CA ILE A 325 -9.65 -1.16 -17.06
C ILE A 325 -8.99 0.00 -17.82
N SER A 326 -8.69 -0.13 -19.11
CA SER A 326 -8.10 0.92 -19.95
C SER A 326 -8.96 2.19 -19.98
N LYS A 327 -10.27 2.02 -20.13
CA LYS A 327 -11.24 3.11 -20.14
C LYS A 327 -11.28 3.85 -18.79
N VAL A 328 -11.41 3.12 -17.70
CA VAL A 328 -11.46 3.68 -16.34
C VAL A 328 -10.15 4.38 -15.99
N LEU A 329 -9.00 3.75 -16.29
CA LEU A 329 -7.67 4.30 -16.05
C LEU A 329 -7.44 5.61 -16.82
N SER A 330 -7.73 5.62 -18.12
CA SER A 330 -7.55 6.81 -18.98
C SER A 330 -8.38 7.98 -18.46
N TRP A 331 -9.63 7.73 -18.06
CA TRP A 331 -10.48 8.74 -17.46
C TRP A 331 -9.88 9.25 -16.12
N GLY A 332 -9.52 8.38 -15.20
CA GLY A 332 -9.00 8.77 -13.89
C GLY A 332 -7.72 9.60 -13.99
N LEU A 333 -6.75 9.16 -14.81
CA LEU A 333 -5.51 9.90 -15.06
C LEU A 333 -5.74 11.26 -15.74
N SER A 334 -6.81 11.42 -16.52
CA SER A 334 -7.16 12.72 -17.11
C SER A 334 -7.65 13.74 -16.08
N LYS A 335 -8.09 13.28 -14.89
CA LYS A 335 -8.61 14.12 -13.78
C LYS A 335 -7.55 14.50 -12.75
N THR A 336 -6.43 13.78 -12.71
CA THR A 336 -5.33 13.99 -11.73
C THR A 336 -4.20 14.89 -12.23
N ARG A 337 -4.40 15.56 -13.35
CA ARG A 337 -3.42 16.50 -13.97
C ARG A 337 -3.51 17.90 -13.37
#